data_1d72f47e83b835b8f0145d7e36e2a4d3
#
_entry.id   1d72f47e83b835b8f0145d7e36e2a4d3
#
_cell.length_a   1.000
_cell.length_b   1.000
_cell.length_c   1.000
_cell.angle_alpha   90.00
_cell.angle_beta   90.00
_cell.angle_gamma   90.00
#
_symmetry.space_group_name_H-M   'P 1'
#
loop_
_entity.id
_entity.type
_entity.pdbx_description
1 polymer ?
#
loop_
_entity_poly.entity_id
_entity_poly.type
_entity_poly.pdbx_seq_one_letter_code
_entity_poly.pdbx_strand_id
1 'polypeptide(L)'
;MKNDNRLHIAVIGSGGAAMAAALKATERGARVTLIERGTVGGTCVNVGCVPSKIMIRAAHIAHLRKESPFDAGISAEAPQVDRAKLLQQQQARVEELRDTKYEKIHREHKDVTVLNGEARFLDTNSLLVTLAEGGEKTVHFDRAFIGTGARPAEPPITGLADTPYLTSTSALALDTVPKRLIVIGAGFVALELAQAFARLGSKVTVLARSRLLSSEDPAIGEAMDAALKREGIEVLSQTLTSNVDYSDNEFIVE
;
A
#
# COMPACT_ATOMS: atom_id res chain seq x y z
N MET A 1 8.44 19.93 39.30
CA MET A 1 7.76 19.27 38.20
C MET A 1 6.54 18.57 38.79
N LYS A 2 5.32 18.92 38.34
CA LYS A 2 4.10 18.18 38.77
C LYS A 2 4.27 16.75 38.26
N ASN A 3 4.24 15.77 39.15
CA ASN A 3 4.17 14.35 38.75
C ASN A 3 2.87 14.20 37.93
N ASP A 4 3.00 13.99 36.62
CA ASP A 4 1.88 13.68 35.76
C ASP A 4 1.49 12.22 36.02
N ASN A 5 0.45 12.03 36.84
CA ASN A 5 0.00 10.72 37.30
C ASN A 5 -0.91 10.02 36.25
N ARG A 6 -0.99 10.57 35.03
CA ARG A 6 -1.77 9.98 33.93
C ARG A 6 -1.05 8.77 33.35
N LEU A 7 -1.85 7.81 32.91
CA LEU A 7 -1.34 6.63 32.20
C LEU A 7 -0.50 7.06 30.98
N HIS A 8 0.70 6.54 30.85
CA HIS A 8 1.56 6.78 29.69
C HIS A 8 1.54 5.58 28.74
N ILE A 9 1.10 5.80 27.52
CA ILE A 9 1.04 4.76 26.50
C ILE A 9 2.07 5.03 25.41
N ALA A 10 2.95 4.06 25.16
CA ALA A 10 3.83 4.06 24.01
C ALA A 10 3.09 3.40 22.83
N VAL A 11 3.06 4.07 21.67
CA VAL A 11 2.45 3.55 20.43
C VAL A 11 3.55 3.43 19.38
N ILE A 12 3.84 2.22 18.94
CA ILE A 12 4.90 1.94 17.95
C ILE A 12 4.27 1.80 16.58
N GLY A 13 4.57 2.75 15.68
CA GLY A 13 3.97 2.94 14.37
C GLY A 13 2.97 4.09 14.35
N SER A 14 2.60 4.57 13.15
CA SER A 14 1.69 5.70 12.93
C SER A 14 0.59 5.41 11.91
N GLY A 15 0.42 4.14 11.53
CA GLY A 15 -0.66 3.73 10.64
C GLY A 15 -2.04 3.82 11.28
N GLY A 16 -3.10 3.49 10.53
CA GLY A 16 -4.48 3.65 10.97
C GLY A 16 -4.80 3.03 12.33
N ALA A 17 -4.31 1.81 12.62
CA ALA A 17 -4.53 1.16 13.91
C ALA A 17 -3.80 1.88 15.06
N ALA A 18 -2.54 2.27 14.83
CA ALA A 18 -1.72 2.99 15.81
C ALA A 18 -2.34 4.37 16.12
N MET A 19 -2.78 5.08 15.08
CA MET A 19 -3.43 6.38 15.24
C MET A 19 -4.75 6.27 16.00
N ALA A 20 -5.59 5.27 15.66
CA ALA A 20 -6.85 5.04 16.38
C ALA A 20 -6.60 4.71 17.87
N ALA A 21 -5.58 3.91 18.17
CA ALA A 21 -5.18 3.60 19.54
C ALA A 21 -4.69 4.86 20.28
N ALA A 22 -3.85 5.68 19.66
CA ALA A 22 -3.32 6.92 20.24
C ALA A 22 -4.46 7.90 20.57
N LEU A 23 -5.35 8.16 19.62
CA LEU A 23 -6.49 9.06 19.82
C LEU A 23 -7.43 8.53 20.93
N LYS A 24 -7.72 7.21 20.90
CA LYS A 24 -8.58 6.63 21.94
C LYS A 24 -7.96 6.66 23.32
N ALA A 25 -6.65 6.53 23.42
CA ALA A 25 -5.92 6.67 24.68
C ALA A 25 -6.02 8.09 25.23
N THR A 26 -5.81 9.13 24.39
CA THR A 26 -5.93 10.53 24.83
C THR A 26 -7.35 10.92 25.22
N GLU A 27 -8.38 10.43 24.51
CA GLU A 27 -9.78 10.59 24.89
C GLU A 27 -10.08 10.02 26.28
N ARG A 28 -9.33 9.01 26.72
CA ARG A 28 -9.42 8.40 28.05
C ARG A 28 -8.50 9.02 29.09
N GLY A 29 -7.87 10.16 28.76
CA GLY A 29 -7.02 10.92 29.67
C GLY A 29 -5.57 10.43 29.75
N ALA A 30 -5.14 9.51 28.92
CA ALA A 30 -3.74 9.09 28.86
C ALA A 30 -2.88 10.09 28.08
N ARG A 31 -1.59 10.15 28.40
CA ARG A 31 -0.58 10.74 27.52
C ARG A 31 0.00 9.67 26.60
N VAL A 32 0.34 10.04 25.39
CA VAL A 32 0.82 9.12 24.37
C VAL A 32 2.19 9.56 23.85
N THR A 33 3.12 8.62 23.74
CA THR A 33 4.30 8.78 22.88
C THR A 33 4.16 7.85 21.69
N LEU A 34 3.97 8.43 20.50
CA LEU A 34 3.91 7.73 19.24
C LEU A 34 5.29 7.72 18.59
N ILE A 35 5.77 6.56 18.16
CA ILE A 35 7.10 6.39 17.57
C ILE A 35 6.95 5.89 16.17
N GLU A 36 7.50 6.64 15.20
CA GLU A 36 7.45 6.29 13.78
C GLU A 36 8.85 6.36 13.17
N ARG A 37 9.29 5.26 12.55
CA ARG A 37 10.61 5.20 11.90
C ARG A 37 10.64 5.70 10.47
N GLY A 38 9.49 5.79 9.84
CA GLY A 38 9.33 6.19 8.44
C GLY A 38 8.42 7.38 8.27
N THR A 39 7.59 7.34 7.24
CA THR A 39 6.62 8.40 6.96
C THR A 39 5.35 8.20 7.77
N VAL A 40 4.94 9.22 8.50
CA VAL A 40 3.70 9.25 9.29
C VAL A 40 2.50 8.87 8.41
N GLY A 41 1.55 8.09 8.99
CA GLY A 41 0.33 7.66 8.32
C GLY A 41 0.33 6.19 7.88
N GLY A 42 1.50 5.54 7.88
CA GLY A 42 1.65 4.12 7.56
C GLY A 42 1.32 3.75 6.12
N THR A 43 1.14 2.46 5.87
CA THR A 43 0.99 1.88 4.52
C THR A 43 -0.22 2.44 3.77
N CYS A 44 -1.39 2.51 4.41
CA CYS A 44 -2.65 2.81 3.71
C CYS A 44 -2.63 4.17 3.00
N VAL A 45 -2.20 5.23 3.68
CA VAL A 45 -2.19 6.57 3.07
C VAL A 45 -1.01 6.78 2.15
N ASN A 46 0.18 6.26 2.50
CA ASN A 46 1.41 6.59 1.77
C ASN A 46 1.64 5.71 0.53
N VAL A 47 1.44 4.39 0.65
CA VAL A 47 1.87 3.42 -0.37
C VAL A 47 0.85 2.29 -0.60
N GLY A 48 -0.37 2.41 -0.08
CA GLY A 48 -1.40 1.37 -0.15
C GLY A 48 -2.74 1.86 -0.70
N CYS A 49 -3.76 1.88 0.16
CA CYS A 49 -5.15 2.12 -0.25
C CYS A 49 -5.35 3.45 -0.97
N VAL A 50 -4.76 4.54 -0.47
CA VAL A 50 -4.97 5.87 -1.07
C VAL A 50 -4.37 5.97 -2.46
N PRO A 51 -3.07 5.75 -2.67
CA PRO A 51 -2.49 5.83 -4.01
C PRO A 51 -3.09 4.79 -4.97
N SER A 52 -3.42 3.57 -4.51
CA SER A 52 -4.04 2.57 -5.38
C SER A 52 -5.43 2.99 -5.85
N LYS A 53 -6.29 3.53 -4.97
CA LYS A 53 -7.64 3.97 -5.35
C LYS A 53 -7.61 5.19 -6.27
N ILE A 54 -6.62 6.08 -6.13
CA ILE A 54 -6.41 7.19 -7.07
C ILE A 54 -6.03 6.65 -8.44
N MET A 55 -5.07 5.72 -8.52
CA MET A 55 -4.65 5.09 -9.78
C MET A 55 -5.79 4.30 -10.42
N ILE A 56 -6.51 3.46 -9.67
CA ILE A 56 -7.66 2.68 -10.15
C ILE A 56 -8.75 3.60 -10.70
N ARG A 57 -9.03 4.72 -10.02
CA ARG A 57 -10.02 5.69 -10.52
C ARG A 57 -9.59 6.34 -11.83
N ALA A 58 -8.32 6.72 -11.96
CA ALA A 58 -7.78 7.25 -13.22
C ALA A 58 -7.84 6.20 -14.34
N ALA A 59 -7.46 4.96 -14.07
CA ALA A 59 -7.54 3.85 -15.01
C ALA A 59 -8.97 3.54 -15.44
N HIS A 60 -9.94 3.64 -14.51
CA HIS A 60 -11.35 3.47 -14.83
C HIS A 60 -11.87 4.57 -15.75
N ILE A 61 -11.46 5.82 -15.55
CA ILE A 61 -11.83 6.93 -16.43
C ILE A 61 -11.23 6.72 -17.84
N ALA A 62 -9.98 6.24 -17.93
CA ALA A 62 -9.36 5.92 -19.21
C ALA A 62 -10.12 4.80 -19.94
N HIS A 63 -10.52 3.77 -19.21
CA HIS A 63 -11.33 2.66 -19.74
C HIS A 63 -12.69 3.14 -20.26
N LEU A 64 -13.45 3.92 -19.49
CA LEU A 64 -14.75 4.45 -19.91
C LEU A 64 -14.67 5.37 -21.15
N ARG A 65 -13.55 6.07 -21.32
CA ARG A 65 -13.33 6.88 -22.54
C ARG A 65 -13.01 6.03 -23.76
N LYS A 66 -12.35 4.89 -23.55
CA LYS A 66 -12.04 3.94 -24.61
C LYS A 66 -13.24 3.07 -25.01
N GLU A 67 -14.04 2.66 -24.01
CA GLU A 67 -15.15 1.72 -24.16
C GLU A 67 -16.42 2.32 -23.57
N SER A 68 -17.05 3.24 -24.34
CA SER A 68 -18.31 3.87 -23.92
C SER A 68 -19.46 2.87 -24.02
N PRO A 69 -20.24 2.65 -22.95
CA PRO A 69 -21.47 1.87 -23.04
C PRO A 69 -22.58 2.59 -23.83
N PHE A 70 -22.36 3.85 -24.22
CA PHE A 70 -23.26 4.71 -24.99
C PHE A 70 -22.63 5.15 -26.31
N ASP A 71 -21.89 4.25 -26.96
CA ASP A 71 -21.11 4.49 -28.17
C ASP A 71 -21.96 4.97 -29.37
N ALA A 72 -23.24 4.64 -29.39
CA ALA A 72 -24.19 5.16 -30.39
C ALA A 72 -24.39 6.69 -30.30
N GLY A 73 -24.19 7.31 -29.18
CA GLY A 73 -24.35 8.75 -28.93
C GLY A 73 -23.14 9.47 -28.39
N ILE A 74 -22.22 8.74 -27.77
CA ILE A 74 -20.98 9.28 -27.20
C ILE A 74 -19.81 8.50 -27.79
N SER A 75 -19.06 9.11 -28.70
CA SER A 75 -17.91 8.46 -29.34
C SER A 75 -16.88 7.98 -28.31
N ALA A 76 -16.44 6.73 -28.48
CA ALA A 76 -15.34 6.16 -27.75
C ALA A 76 -14.01 6.62 -28.35
N GLU A 77 -13.11 7.18 -27.54
CA GLU A 77 -11.78 7.57 -27.95
C GLU A 77 -10.77 7.21 -26.87
N ALA A 78 -9.79 6.39 -27.23
CA ALA A 78 -8.73 6.00 -26.29
C ALA A 78 -7.89 7.22 -25.88
N PRO A 79 -7.84 7.58 -24.58
CA PRO A 79 -7.06 8.72 -24.15
C PRO A 79 -5.58 8.42 -24.22
N GLN A 80 -4.76 9.44 -24.50
CA GLN A 80 -3.33 9.36 -24.25
C GLN A 80 -3.10 9.37 -22.75
N VAL A 81 -2.32 8.41 -22.26
CA VAL A 81 -1.99 8.26 -20.84
C VAL A 81 -0.56 8.76 -20.58
N ASP A 82 -0.45 9.86 -19.86
CA ASP A 82 0.82 10.35 -19.31
C ASP A 82 0.93 9.89 -17.85
N ARG A 83 1.60 8.74 -17.63
CA ARG A 83 1.68 8.13 -16.31
C ARG A 83 2.49 8.99 -15.33
N ALA A 84 3.50 9.72 -15.80
CA ALA A 84 4.31 10.59 -14.94
C ALA A 84 3.45 11.72 -14.34
N LYS A 85 2.59 12.35 -15.14
CA LYS A 85 1.65 13.36 -14.64
C LYS A 85 0.59 12.78 -13.72
N LEU A 86 0.07 11.58 -14.01
CA LEU A 86 -0.85 10.89 -13.12
C LEU A 86 -0.18 10.56 -11.77
N LEU A 87 1.10 10.17 -11.77
CA LEU A 87 1.86 9.92 -10.56
C LEU A 87 2.03 11.20 -9.73
N GLN A 88 2.36 12.32 -10.34
CA GLN A 88 2.45 13.61 -9.66
C GLN A 88 1.13 14.00 -8.99
N GLN A 89 0.00 13.84 -9.69
CA GLN A 89 -1.33 14.08 -9.12
C GLN A 89 -1.67 13.11 -7.98
N GLN A 90 -1.27 11.84 -8.11
CA GLN A 90 -1.43 10.83 -7.07
C GLN A 90 -0.66 11.22 -5.82
N GLN A 91 0.61 11.60 -5.96
CA GLN A 91 1.47 12.03 -4.86
C GLN A 91 0.94 13.27 -4.15
N ALA A 92 0.55 14.30 -4.89
CA ALA A 92 -0.04 15.52 -4.32
C ALA A 92 -1.28 15.21 -3.45
N ARG A 93 -2.17 14.34 -3.92
CA ARG A 93 -3.36 13.93 -3.14
C ARG A 93 -3.02 13.08 -1.92
N VAL A 94 -1.99 12.24 -2.01
CA VAL A 94 -1.47 11.47 -0.87
C VAL A 94 -0.92 12.41 0.19
N GLU A 95 -0.13 13.41 -0.21
CA GLU A 95 0.46 14.41 0.69
C GLU A 95 -0.61 15.25 1.38
N GLU A 96 -1.59 15.74 0.64
CA GLU A 96 -2.73 16.49 1.19
C GLU A 96 -3.50 15.68 2.24
N LEU A 97 -3.78 14.39 1.93
CA LEU A 97 -4.48 13.51 2.85
C LEU A 97 -3.63 13.16 4.08
N ARG A 98 -2.34 12.95 3.91
CA ARG A 98 -1.41 12.70 5.01
C ARG A 98 -1.36 13.90 5.95
N ASP A 99 -1.18 15.11 5.42
CA ASP A 99 -1.14 16.33 6.23
C ASP A 99 -2.45 16.52 7.02
N THR A 100 -3.58 16.45 6.34
CA THR A 100 -4.90 16.71 6.98
C THR A 100 -5.34 15.62 7.95
N LYS A 101 -5.02 14.35 7.71
CA LYS A 101 -5.55 13.22 8.48
C LYS A 101 -4.59 12.67 9.54
N TYR A 102 -3.29 12.93 9.40
CA TYR A 102 -2.27 12.36 10.29
C TYR A 102 -1.39 13.44 10.92
N GLU A 103 -0.75 14.28 10.13
CA GLU A 103 0.19 15.29 10.67
C GLU A 103 -0.53 16.41 11.45
N LYS A 104 -1.69 16.85 10.96
CA LYS A 104 -2.50 17.83 11.67
C LYS A 104 -2.94 17.33 13.04
N ILE A 105 -3.31 16.05 13.17
CA ILE A 105 -3.69 15.44 14.45
C ILE A 105 -2.57 15.56 15.47
N HIS A 106 -1.32 15.32 15.08
CA HIS A 106 -0.17 15.46 15.99
C HIS A 106 0.03 16.90 16.47
N ARG A 107 -0.22 17.87 15.59
CA ARG A 107 -0.09 19.31 15.93
C ARG A 107 -1.19 19.77 16.87
N GLU A 108 -2.39 19.21 16.77
CA GLU A 108 -3.58 19.64 17.54
C GLU A 108 -3.75 18.90 18.88
N HIS A 109 -3.26 17.67 19.02
CA HIS A 109 -3.39 16.88 20.23
C HIS A 109 -2.17 17.03 21.15
N LYS A 110 -2.30 17.93 22.16
CA LYS A 110 -1.22 18.24 23.13
C LYS A 110 -0.74 17.04 23.95
N ASP A 111 -1.56 16.02 24.08
CA ASP A 111 -1.25 14.79 24.84
C ASP A 111 -0.59 13.70 23.98
N VAL A 112 -0.34 13.97 22.70
CA VAL A 112 0.42 13.09 21.80
C VAL A 112 1.77 13.71 21.50
N THR A 113 2.84 13.02 21.88
CA THR A 113 4.22 13.36 21.48
C THR A 113 4.65 12.41 20.40
N VAL A 114 5.13 12.91 19.26
CA VAL A 114 5.67 12.09 18.18
C VAL A 114 7.20 12.07 18.26
N LEU A 115 7.77 10.89 18.18
CA LEU A 115 9.21 10.67 18.04
C LEU A 115 9.47 10.01 16.67
N ASN A 116 10.24 10.67 15.84
CA ASN A 116 10.73 10.08 14.60
C ASN A 116 11.96 9.22 14.91
N GLY A 117 11.82 7.92 14.76
CA GLY A 117 12.88 6.98 15.09
C GLY A 117 12.43 5.53 15.18
N GLU A 118 13.38 4.65 15.38
CA GLU A 118 13.14 3.22 15.50
C GLU A 118 13.14 2.80 16.97
N ALA A 119 12.08 2.12 17.40
CA ALA A 119 11.92 1.67 18.79
C ALA A 119 12.30 0.19 18.95
N ARG A 120 13.00 -0.11 20.03
CA ARG A 120 13.18 -1.48 20.53
C ARG A 120 12.89 -1.56 22.03
N PHE A 121 12.33 -2.66 22.50
CA PHE A 121 12.09 -2.87 23.90
C PHE A 121 13.43 -3.07 24.64
N LEU A 122 13.62 -2.34 25.74
CA LEU A 122 14.69 -2.59 26.69
C LEU A 122 14.24 -3.57 27.78
N ASP A 123 13.01 -3.37 28.25
CA ASP A 123 12.35 -4.19 29.26
C ASP A 123 10.82 -4.11 29.09
N THR A 124 10.07 -4.59 30.08
CA THR A 124 8.60 -4.61 30.08
C THR A 124 7.93 -3.22 30.11
N ASN A 125 8.67 -2.18 30.49
CA ASN A 125 8.15 -0.84 30.75
C ASN A 125 8.98 0.28 30.09
N SER A 126 9.99 -0.08 29.29
CA SER A 126 10.82 0.91 28.60
C SER A 126 11.19 0.51 27.17
N LEU A 127 11.27 1.53 26.33
CA LEU A 127 11.76 1.46 24.94
C LEU A 127 13.01 2.31 24.81
N LEU A 128 13.97 1.85 24.02
CA LEU A 128 14.99 2.70 23.43
C LEU A 128 14.54 3.10 22.03
N VAL A 129 14.56 4.40 21.76
CA VAL A 129 14.25 4.97 20.45
C VAL A 129 15.53 5.55 19.88
N THR A 130 16.02 4.98 18.78
CA THR A 130 17.09 5.57 17.97
C THR A 130 16.45 6.62 17.07
N LEU A 131 16.77 7.89 17.30
CA LEU A 131 16.13 9.02 16.62
C LEU A 131 16.64 9.18 15.18
N ALA A 132 15.76 9.56 14.28
CA ALA A 132 16.11 9.78 12.87
C ALA A 132 17.13 10.93 12.68
N GLU A 133 17.10 11.94 13.55
CA GLU A 133 18.04 13.06 13.60
C GLU A 133 19.35 12.75 14.33
N GLY A 134 19.48 11.52 14.84
CA GLY A 134 20.64 11.05 15.61
C GLY A 134 20.41 11.07 17.10
N GLY A 135 21.17 10.21 17.79
CA GLY A 135 21.06 10.01 19.23
C GLY A 135 19.98 9.00 19.62
N GLU A 136 19.88 8.77 20.92
CA GLU A 136 18.95 7.79 21.50
C GLU A 136 18.11 8.43 22.61
N LYS A 137 16.89 7.95 22.75
CA LYS A 137 15.96 8.39 23.81
C LYS A 137 15.28 7.20 24.45
N THR A 138 15.35 7.11 25.78
CA THR A 138 14.57 6.13 26.53
C THR A 138 13.16 6.68 26.78
N VAL A 139 12.15 5.87 26.48
CA VAL A 139 10.72 6.15 26.72
C VAL A 139 10.21 5.14 27.73
N HIS A 140 9.87 5.59 28.94
CA HIS A 140 9.16 4.79 29.94
C HIS A 140 7.66 4.87 29.69
N PHE A 141 6.96 3.75 29.86
CA PHE A 141 5.52 3.64 29.61
C PHE A 141 4.86 2.65 30.59
N ASP A 142 3.56 2.81 30.78
CA ASP A 142 2.73 1.87 31.55
C ASP A 142 2.18 0.75 30.66
N ARG A 143 1.86 1.06 29.39
CA ARG A 143 1.38 0.12 28.40
C ARG A 143 1.97 0.47 27.03
N ALA A 144 2.21 -0.55 26.19
CA ALA A 144 2.63 -0.37 24.82
C ALA A 144 1.59 -0.93 23.84
N PHE A 145 1.38 -0.21 22.75
CA PHE A 145 0.59 -0.66 21.59
C PHE A 145 1.54 -0.85 20.40
N ILE A 146 1.61 -2.08 19.88
CA ILE A 146 2.47 -2.43 18.75
C ILE A 146 1.60 -2.37 17.48
N GLY A 147 1.75 -1.27 16.71
CA GLY A 147 1.04 -0.99 15.47
C GLY A 147 1.98 -0.87 14.28
N THR A 148 2.99 -1.75 14.19
CA THR A 148 4.07 -1.68 13.19
C THR A 148 3.64 -2.06 11.78
N GLY A 149 2.40 -2.54 11.61
CA GLY A 149 1.82 -2.85 10.30
C GLY A 149 2.43 -4.05 9.59
N ALA A 150 2.32 -4.06 8.27
CA ALA A 150 2.81 -5.11 7.40
C ALA A 150 3.47 -4.51 6.14
N ARG A 151 4.24 -5.32 5.46
CA ARG A 151 4.87 -5.02 4.17
C ARG A 151 4.52 -6.11 3.15
N PRO A 152 4.64 -5.85 1.83
CA PRO A 152 4.54 -6.90 0.84
C PRO A 152 5.51 -8.04 1.16
N ALA A 153 5.01 -9.27 1.11
CA ALA A 153 5.84 -10.45 1.29
C ALA A 153 6.52 -10.80 -0.05
N GLU A 154 7.77 -11.18 0.04
CA GLU A 154 8.51 -11.76 -1.09
C GLU A 154 8.23 -13.26 -1.14
N PRO A 155 7.64 -13.78 -2.23
CA PRO A 155 7.42 -15.21 -2.34
C PRO A 155 8.75 -15.95 -2.57
N PRO A 156 8.91 -17.18 -2.05
CA PRO A 156 10.14 -17.95 -2.22
C PRO A 156 10.20 -18.59 -3.60
N ILE A 157 10.34 -17.76 -4.64
CA ILE A 157 10.50 -18.18 -6.03
C ILE A 157 11.96 -18.06 -6.39
N THR A 158 12.53 -19.11 -6.97
CA THR A 158 13.94 -19.14 -7.38
C THR A 158 14.24 -17.98 -8.34
N GLY A 159 15.34 -17.27 -8.10
CA GLY A 159 15.83 -16.17 -8.93
C GLY A 159 15.08 -14.84 -8.72
N LEU A 160 13.86 -14.82 -8.18
CA LEU A 160 13.05 -13.60 -8.07
C LEU A 160 13.79 -12.46 -7.32
N ALA A 161 14.44 -12.79 -6.21
CA ALA A 161 15.15 -11.80 -5.37
C ALA A 161 16.28 -11.07 -6.12
N ASP A 162 16.86 -11.70 -7.12
CA ASP A 162 17.97 -11.17 -7.92
C ASP A 162 17.49 -10.32 -9.13
N THR A 163 16.17 -10.12 -9.27
CA THR A 163 15.56 -9.39 -10.38
C THR A 163 14.98 -8.04 -9.92
N PRO A 164 14.79 -7.08 -10.83
CA PRO A 164 14.12 -5.82 -10.51
C PRO A 164 12.58 -5.96 -10.45
N TYR A 165 12.09 -7.00 -9.76
CA TYR A 165 10.64 -7.22 -9.64
C TYR A 165 9.94 -6.08 -8.90
N LEU A 166 8.65 -5.97 -9.12
CA LEU A 166 7.81 -4.96 -8.49
C LEU A 166 6.99 -5.58 -7.35
N THR A 167 6.88 -4.85 -6.26
CA THR A 167 5.85 -5.06 -5.26
C THR A 167 4.68 -4.12 -5.54
N SER A 168 3.56 -4.28 -4.81
CA SER A 168 2.46 -3.32 -4.89
C SER A 168 2.90 -1.88 -4.60
N THR A 169 3.86 -1.69 -3.70
CA THR A 169 4.41 -0.38 -3.34
C THR A 169 5.19 0.24 -4.51
N SER A 170 6.14 -0.50 -5.08
CA SER A 170 6.96 0.01 -6.19
C SER A 170 6.17 0.14 -7.50
N ALA A 171 5.19 -0.74 -7.74
CA ALA A 171 4.30 -0.63 -8.89
C ALA A 171 3.46 0.66 -8.86
N LEU A 172 2.98 1.09 -7.70
CA LEU A 172 2.26 2.35 -7.54
C LEU A 172 3.15 3.58 -7.75
N ALA A 173 4.46 3.44 -7.60
CA ALA A 173 5.44 4.49 -7.78
C ALA A 173 6.03 4.58 -9.21
N LEU A 174 5.65 3.68 -10.11
CA LEU A 174 6.09 3.77 -11.51
C LEU A 174 5.58 5.04 -12.17
N ASP A 175 6.46 5.72 -12.89
CA ASP A 175 6.17 6.90 -13.72
C ASP A 175 5.84 6.55 -15.17
N THR A 176 5.99 5.28 -15.53
CA THR A 176 5.70 4.73 -16.86
C THR A 176 4.71 3.58 -16.77
N VAL A 177 3.99 3.32 -17.85
CA VAL A 177 3.13 2.14 -17.99
C VAL A 177 3.95 1.05 -18.70
N PRO A 178 4.24 -0.09 -18.05
CA PRO A 178 4.99 -1.17 -18.70
C PRO A 178 4.18 -1.73 -19.88
N LYS A 179 4.84 -2.00 -20.99
CA LYS A 179 4.17 -2.59 -22.17
C LYS A 179 3.57 -3.96 -21.87
N ARG A 180 4.29 -4.78 -21.08
CA ARG A 180 3.87 -6.11 -20.63
C ARG A 180 4.05 -6.16 -19.11
N LEU A 181 3.12 -6.78 -18.42
CA LEU A 181 3.15 -6.96 -16.97
C LEU A 181 2.69 -8.37 -16.61
N ILE A 182 3.55 -9.12 -15.94
CA ILE A 182 3.18 -10.38 -15.31
C ILE A 182 2.90 -10.10 -13.84
N VAL A 183 1.76 -10.56 -13.35
CA VAL A 183 1.33 -10.43 -11.95
C VAL A 183 1.30 -11.81 -11.31
N ILE A 184 2.22 -12.06 -10.38
CA ILE A 184 2.28 -13.31 -9.62
C ILE A 184 1.43 -13.17 -8.37
N GLY A 185 0.30 -13.86 -8.35
CA GLY A 185 -0.69 -13.83 -7.27
C GLY A 185 -2.06 -13.39 -7.74
N ALA A 186 -3.10 -13.78 -7.00
CA ALA A 186 -4.49 -13.58 -7.37
C ALA A 186 -5.37 -13.13 -6.19
N GLY A 187 -4.78 -12.43 -5.24
CA GLY A 187 -5.50 -11.72 -4.17
C GLY A 187 -6.00 -10.36 -4.62
N PHE A 188 -6.78 -9.69 -3.78
CA PHE A 188 -7.41 -8.39 -4.10
C PHE A 188 -6.43 -7.35 -4.63
N VAL A 189 -5.30 -7.14 -3.97
CA VAL A 189 -4.30 -6.13 -4.38
C VAL A 189 -3.73 -6.44 -5.76
N ALA A 190 -3.43 -7.71 -6.03
CA ALA A 190 -2.89 -8.14 -7.31
C ALA A 190 -3.88 -7.88 -8.46
N LEU A 191 -5.15 -8.26 -8.27
CA LEU A 191 -6.18 -8.13 -9.30
C LEU A 191 -6.59 -6.66 -9.54
N GLU A 192 -6.67 -5.84 -8.48
CA GLU A 192 -6.90 -4.39 -8.60
C GLU A 192 -5.81 -3.72 -9.43
N LEU A 193 -4.53 -4.00 -9.15
CA LEU A 193 -3.41 -3.41 -9.87
C LEU A 193 -3.29 -3.97 -11.28
N ALA A 194 -3.49 -5.28 -11.48
CA ALA A 194 -3.53 -5.91 -12.79
C ALA A 194 -4.53 -5.21 -13.73
N GLN A 195 -5.77 -5.04 -13.26
CA GLN A 195 -6.81 -4.36 -14.02
C GLN A 195 -6.48 -2.88 -14.26
N ALA A 196 -5.94 -2.17 -13.25
CA ALA A 196 -5.56 -0.77 -13.41
C ALA A 196 -4.48 -0.60 -14.48
N PHE A 197 -3.44 -1.42 -14.47
CA PHE A 197 -2.39 -1.37 -15.50
C PHE A 197 -2.90 -1.76 -16.88
N ALA A 198 -3.77 -2.77 -16.98
CA ALA A 198 -4.40 -3.14 -18.25
C ALA A 198 -5.20 -1.99 -18.85
N ARG A 199 -6.01 -1.32 -18.04
CA ARG A 199 -6.82 -0.14 -18.46
C ARG A 199 -5.97 1.07 -18.83
N LEU A 200 -4.75 1.17 -18.29
CA LEU A 200 -3.76 2.20 -18.64
C LEU A 200 -2.93 1.83 -19.89
N GLY A 201 -3.04 0.60 -20.41
CA GLY A 201 -2.42 0.20 -21.67
C GLY A 201 -1.42 -0.93 -21.60
N SER A 202 -1.18 -1.55 -20.42
CA SER A 202 -0.33 -2.75 -20.33
C SER A 202 -1.03 -3.99 -20.90
N LYS A 203 -0.30 -4.87 -21.57
CA LYS A 203 -0.72 -6.26 -21.76
C LYS A 203 -0.43 -7.02 -20.47
N VAL A 204 -1.47 -7.51 -19.79
CA VAL A 204 -1.34 -8.12 -18.46
C VAL A 204 -1.63 -9.60 -18.50
N THR A 205 -0.77 -10.39 -17.84
CA THR A 205 -0.96 -11.81 -17.55
C THR A 205 -0.93 -12.01 -16.04
N VAL A 206 -1.96 -12.64 -15.47
CA VAL A 206 -2.06 -12.98 -14.05
C VAL A 206 -1.76 -14.47 -13.86
N LEU A 207 -0.76 -14.78 -13.05
CA LEU A 207 -0.40 -16.16 -12.66
C LEU A 207 -0.98 -16.44 -11.27
N ALA A 208 -1.91 -17.38 -11.19
CA ALA A 208 -2.57 -17.77 -9.97
C ALA A 208 -2.26 -19.22 -9.61
N ARG A 209 -1.62 -19.46 -8.47
CA ARG A 209 -1.33 -20.83 -7.95
C ARG A 209 -2.60 -21.68 -7.80
N SER A 210 -3.72 -21.05 -7.53
CA SER A 210 -5.03 -21.68 -7.39
C SER A 210 -6.08 -20.88 -8.19
N ARG A 211 -7.34 -20.93 -7.82
CA ARG A 211 -8.36 -20.03 -8.37
C ARG A 211 -8.12 -18.59 -7.88
N LEU A 212 -8.68 -17.62 -8.59
CA LEU A 212 -8.68 -16.23 -8.15
C LEU A 212 -9.43 -16.10 -6.82
N LEU A 213 -8.98 -15.21 -5.94
CA LEU A 213 -9.59 -14.94 -4.64
C LEU A 213 -9.92 -16.23 -3.87
N SER A 214 -8.93 -17.12 -3.76
CA SER A 214 -9.13 -18.49 -3.24
C SER A 214 -9.64 -18.58 -1.80
N SER A 215 -9.51 -17.50 -1.01
CA SER A 215 -10.06 -17.36 0.34
C SER A 215 -11.55 -17.00 0.37
N GLU A 216 -12.11 -16.59 -0.78
CA GLU A 216 -13.48 -16.09 -0.89
C GLU A 216 -14.40 -17.19 -1.44
N ASP A 217 -15.72 -16.90 -1.52
CA ASP A 217 -16.67 -17.78 -2.20
C ASP A 217 -16.24 -18.04 -3.65
N PRO A 218 -16.29 -19.28 -4.15
CA PRO A 218 -15.94 -19.61 -5.53
C PRO A 218 -16.60 -18.74 -6.59
N ALA A 219 -17.86 -18.40 -6.41
CA ALA A 219 -18.61 -17.55 -7.35
C ALA A 219 -17.99 -16.16 -7.52
N ILE A 220 -17.34 -15.61 -6.46
CA ILE A 220 -16.62 -14.32 -6.54
C ILE A 220 -15.39 -14.45 -7.45
N GLY A 221 -14.61 -15.53 -7.29
CA GLY A 221 -13.46 -15.81 -8.13
C GLY A 221 -13.82 -16.01 -9.58
N GLU A 222 -14.89 -16.75 -9.88
CA GLU A 222 -15.40 -17.01 -11.23
C GLU A 222 -15.90 -15.71 -11.90
N ALA A 223 -16.66 -14.89 -11.19
CA ALA A 223 -17.12 -13.60 -11.67
C ALA A 223 -15.97 -12.64 -11.99
N MET A 224 -14.92 -12.64 -11.14
CA MET A 224 -13.71 -11.85 -11.34
C MET A 224 -12.92 -12.33 -12.56
N ASP A 225 -12.71 -13.64 -12.71
CA ASP A 225 -12.03 -14.23 -13.88
C ASP A 225 -12.73 -13.84 -15.18
N ALA A 226 -14.07 -13.99 -15.23
CA ALA A 226 -14.86 -13.59 -16.37
C ALA A 226 -14.75 -12.07 -16.67
N ALA A 227 -14.70 -11.23 -15.63
CA ALA A 227 -14.56 -9.78 -15.80
C ALA A 227 -13.19 -9.40 -16.37
N LEU A 228 -12.12 -9.98 -15.84
CA LEU A 228 -10.74 -9.72 -16.28
C LEU A 228 -10.53 -10.17 -17.74
N LYS A 229 -11.02 -11.35 -18.10
CA LYS A 229 -10.95 -11.88 -19.47
C LYS A 229 -11.70 -11.01 -20.49
N ARG A 230 -12.86 -10.46 -20.10
CA ARG A 230 -13.58 -9.49 -20.99
C ARG A 230 -12.78 -8.23 -21.26
N GLU A 231 -11.92 -7.81 -20.33
CA GLU A 231 -11.01 -6.68 -20.51
C GLU A 231 -9.66 -7.07 -21.16
N GLY A 232 -9.53 -8.31 -21.66
CA GLY A 232 -8.35 -8.79 -22.37
C GLY A 232 -7.15 -9.13 -21.46
N ILE A 233 -7.40 -9.30 -20.17
CA ILE A 233 -6.39 -9.76 -19.22
C ILE A 233 -6.31 -11.29 -19.28
N GLU A 234 -5.12 -11.82 -19.54
CA GLU A 234 -4.87 -13.25 -19.51
C GLU A 234 -4.79 -13.73 -18.06
N VAL A 235 -5.55 -14.79 -17.74
CA VAL A 235 -5.55 -15.39 -16.40
C VAL A 235 -5.17 -16.85 -16.52
N LEU A 236 -4.02 -17.21 -15.95
CA LEU A 236 -3.51 -18.57 -15.86
C LEU A 236 -3.69 -19.06 -14.42
N SER A 237 -4.82 -19.73 -14.17
CA SER A 237 -5.13 -20.37 -12.89
C SER A 237 -4.41 -21.71 -12.77
N GLN A 238 -4.21 -22.19 -11.52
CA GLN A 238 -3.50 -23.43 -11.20
C GLN A 238 -2.07 -23.47 -11.80
N THR A 239 -1.46 -22.29 -11.89
CA THR A 239 -0.13 -22.09 -12.44
C THR A 239 0.82 -21.67 -11.32
N LEU A 240 1.80 -22.53 -11.06
CA LEU A 240 2.85 -22.28 -10.08
C LEU A 240 4.08 -21.73 -10.80
N THR A 241 4.54 -20.58 -10.37
CA THR A 241 5.83 -20.03 -10.82
C THR A 241 6.95 -20.72 -10.06
N SER A 242 7.84 -21.38 -10.76
CA SER A 242 8.98 -22.13 -10.20
C SER A 242 10.28 -21.32 -10.22
N ASN A 243 10.47 -20.52 -11.27
CA ASN A 243 11.68 -19.74 -11.48
C ASN A 243 11.37 -18.39 -12.13
N VAL A 244 12.15 -17.38 -11.78
CA VAL A 244 12.13 -16.07 -12.44
C VAL A 244 13.57 -15.67 -12.74
N ASP A 245 13.84 -15.33 -13.99
CA ASP A 245 15.11 -14.79 -14.44
C ASP A 245 14.91 -13.42 -15.11
N TYR A 246 16.00 -12.66 -15.21
CA TYR A 246 15.99 -11.34 -15.85
C TYR A 246 17.24 -11.16 -16.69
N SER A 247 17.06 -11.15 -18.00
CA SER A 247 18.13 -10.94 -18.97
C SER A 247 17.64 -10.10 -20.14
N ASP A 248 18.53 -9.37 -20.78
CA ASP A 248 18.23 -8.51 -21.93
C ASP A 248 17.05 -7.55 -21.72
N ASN A 249 16.88 -7.07 -20.47
CA ASN A 249 15.80 -6.18 -20.03
C ASN A 249 14.41 -6.81 -20.13
N GLU A 250 14.33 -8.15 -20.06
CA GLU A 250 13.09 -8.91 -20.06
C GLU A 250 13.06 -9.92 -18.91
N PHE A 251 11.86 -10.16 -18.36
CA PHE A 251 11.61 -11.22 -17.40
C PHE A 251 11.30 -12.53 -18.12
N ILE A 252 11.91 -13.60 -17.67
CA ILE A 252 11.61 -14.98 -18.06
C ILE A 252 10.99 -15.64 -16.84
N VAL A 253 9.77 -16.18 -17.00
CA VAL A 253 8.99 -16.78 -15.90
C VAL A 253 8.61 -18.20 -16.29
N GLU A 254 8.98 -19.17 -15.45
CA GLU A 254 8.73 -20.61 -15.64
C GLU A 254 7.69 -21.14 -14.65
#